data_23b02557db27a744a73bafccbe9c50c9
#
_entry.id   23b02557db27a744a73bafccbe9c50c9
#
_cell.length_a   1.000
_cell.length_b   1.000
_cell.length_c   1.000
_cell.angle_alpha   90.00
_cell.angle_beta   90.00
_cell.angle_gamma   90.00
#
_symmetry.space_group_name_H-M   'P 1'
#
loop_
_entity.id
_entity.type
_entity.pdbx_description
1 polymer ?
#
loop_
_entity_poly.entity_id
_entity_poly.type
_entity_poly.pdbx_seq_one_letter_code
_entity_poly.pdbx_strand_id
1 'polypeptide(L)'
;MEEVKKTGLTFIDTRRLANIAYKDIKNGFVGFGYYLKIIRDEKLWQGQGYDSFNEFLGDEYGKDKSWASRCINLYDKFGIPIEPGELPRLEEQYEVYNVSQLIEMLPMSEELREQVTPDMKIPVIRAMKPRKEKKVAGGSSCGYAV
;
A
#
# COMPACT_ATOMS: atom_id res chain seq x y z
N MET A 1 -26.35 -22.04 -23.80
CA MET A 1 -25.81 -21.80 -23.94
C MET A 1 -25.51 -21.01 -23.75
N GLU A 2 -25.18 -20.84 -23.61
CA GLU A 2 -24.85 -20.07 -23.49
C GLU A 2 -24.43 -19.27 -24.09
N GLU A 3 -24.63 -18.59 -23.81
CA GLU A 3 -24.26 -17.65 -24.37
C GLU A 3 -23.01 -17.72 -24.69
N VAL A 4 -22.75 -17.53 -25.60
CA VAL A 4 -21.44 -17.58 -26.05
C VAL A 4 -20.63 -16.52 -25.41
N LYS A 5 -19.50 -16.89 -24.88
CA LYS A 5 -18.63 -15.95 -24.27
C LYS A 5 -17.81 -15.29 -25.34
N LYS A 6 -17.78 -14.00 -25.31
CA LYS A 6 -17.07 -13.26 -26.35
C LYS A 6 -15.59 -13.54 -26.35
N THR A 7 -15.03 -13.82 -25.17
CA THR A 7 -13.59 -14.04 -25.05
C THR A 7 -13.22 -15.48 -25.17
N GLY A 8 -14.19 -16.39 -25.00
CA GLY A 8 -13.89 -17.81 -24.98
C GLY A 8 -13.24 -18.29 -23.71
N LEU A 9 -13.15 -17.45 -22.69
CA LEU A 9 -12.51 -17.81 -21.44
C LEU A 9 -13.49 -18.45 -20.47
N THR A 10 -13.02 -19.46 -19.76
CA THR A 10 -13.83 -20.05 -18.69
C THR A 10 -13.65 -19.21 -17.42
N PHE A 11 -14.48 -19.46 -16.42
CA PHE A 11 -14.34 -18.80 -15.14
C PHE A 11 -12.97 -19.08 -14.53
N ILE A 12 -12.52 -20.34 -14.59
CA ILE A 12 -11.24 -20.71 -13.99
C ILE A 12 -10.10 -19.98 -14.67
N ASP A 13 -10.11 -19.91 -15.99
CA ASP A 13 -9.07 -19.19 -16.73
C ASP A 13 -9.09 -17.71 -16.38
N THR A 14 -10.28 -17.13 -16.36
CA THR A 14 -10.41 -15.71 -16.10
C THR A 14 -9.97 -15.38 -14.68
N ARG A 15 -10.35 -16.22 -13.72
CA ARG A 15 -9.94 -16.00 -12.34
C ARG A 15 -8.43 -16.07 -12.19
N ARG A 16 -7.80 -17.04 -12.86
CA ARG A 16 -6.35 -17.17 -12.79
C ARG A 16 -5.67 -15.92 -13.34
N LEU A 17 -6.15 -15.44 -14.48
CA LEU A 17 -5.56 -14.23 -15.06
C LEU A 17 -5.80 -13.01 -14.20
N ALA A 18 -6.98 -12.92 -13.60
CA ALA A 18 -7.28 -11.82 -12.72
C ALA A 18 -6.36 -11.84 -11.49
N ASN A 19 -6.06 -13.03 -10.98
CA ASN A 19 -5.16 -13.12 -9.83
C ASN A 19 -3.74 -12.73 -10.19
N ILE A 20 -3.30 -13.06 -11.40
CA ILE A 20 -1.99 -12.63 -11.86
C ILE A 20 -1.94 -11.11 -11.95
N ALA A 21 -2.97 -10.51 -12.53
CA ALA A 21 -3.03 -9.06 -12.63
C ALA A 21 -3.09 -8.40 -11.26
N TYR A 22 -3.80 -9.02 -10.33
CA TYR A 22 -3.88 -8.47 -8.98
C TYR A 22 -2.53 -8.50 -8.27
N LYS A 23 -1.77 -9.57 -8.48
CA LYS A 23 -0.42 -9.62 -7.92
C LYS A 23 0.42 -8.48 -8.48
N ASP A 24 0.26 -8.19 -9.76
CA ASP A 24 0.98 -7.08 -10.36
C ASP A 24 0.57 -5.75 -9.77
N ILE A 25 -0.70 -5.59 -9.43
CA ILE A 25 -1.17 -4.37 -8.79
C ILE A 25 -0.50 -4.20 -7.42
N LYS A 26 -0.46 -5.27 -6.63
CA LYS A 26 0.17 -5.20 -5.32
C LYS A 26 1.64 -4.83 -5.43
N ASN A 27 2.34 -5.49 -6.33
CA ASN A 27 3.75 -5.18 -6.53
C ASN A 27 3.91 -3.78 -7.11
N GLY A 28 2.94 -3.34 -7.91
CA GLY A 28 2.95 -1.99 -8.45
C GLY A 28 2.91 -0.93 -7.38
N PHE A 29 2.09 -1.13 -6.34
CA PHE A 29 2.06 -0.18 -5.25
C PHE A 29 3.41 -0.10 -4.54
N VAL A 30 4.05 -1.24 -4.34
CA VAL A 30 5.36 -1.28 -3.70
C VAL A 30 6.40 -0.59 -4.57
N GLY A 31 6.39 -0.88 -5.87
CA GLY A 31 7.32 -0.26 -6.80
C GLY A 31 7.11 1.23 -6.91
N PHE A 32 5.85 1.62 -6.97
CA PHE A 32 5.52 3.04 -7.05
C PHE A 32 6.00 3.76 -5.80
N GLY A 33 5.81 3.14 -4.63
CA GLY A 33 6.31 3.72 -3.39
C GLY A 33 7.81 3.89 -3.38
N TYR A 34 8.53 2.91 -3.92
CA TYR A 34 9.98 2.99 -4.00
C TYR A 34 10.41 4.20 -4.82
N TYR A 35 9.82 4.40 -5.99
CA TYR A 35 10.22 5.50 -6.84
C TYR A 35 9.71 6.84 -6.34
N LEU A 36 8.55 6.88 -5.71
CA LEU A 36 8.09 8.10 -5.08
C LEU A 36 9.03 8.52 -3.95
N LYS A 37 9.54 7.54 -3.21
CA LYS A 37 10.47 7.86 -2.13
C LYS A 37 11.73 8.54 -2.69
N ILE A 38 12.24 8.04 -3.80
CA ILE A 38 13.41 8.64 -4.43
C ILE A 38 13.09 10.06 -4.89
N ILE A 39 11.96 10.26 -5.55
CA ILE A 39 11.58 11.59 -6.02
C ILE A 39 11.47 12.56 -4.85
N ARG A 40 10.88 12.10 -3.74
CA ARG A 40 10.71 12.94 -2.56
C ARG A 40 12.04 13.25 -1.88
N ASP A 41 12.83 12.21 -1.61
CA ASP A 41 14.03 12.36 -0.80
C ASP A 41 15.14 13.09 -1.54
N GLU A 42 15.26 12.86 -2.83
CA GLU A 42 16.26 13.52 -3.64
C GLU A 42 15.72 14.79 -4.27
N LYS A 43 14.45 15.11 -3.98
CA LYS A 43 13.82 16.34 -4.45
C LYS A 43 13.90 16.49 -5.96
N LEU A 44 13.67 15.39 -6.65
CA LEU A 44 13.76 15.39 -8.12
C LEU A 44 12.67 16.23 -8.76
N TRP A 45 11.60 16.54 -8.00
CA TRP A 45 10.53 17.41 -8.49
C TRP A 45 10.98 18.85 -8.64
N GLN A 46 12.09 19.24 -8.01
CA GLN A 46 12.59 20.60 -8.13
C GLN A 46 13.11 20.82 -9.54
N GLY A 47 12.92 22.01 -10.03
CA GLY A 47 13.38 22.33 -11.37
C GLY A 47 12.46 21.85 -12.49
N GLN A 48 11.36 21.19 -12.11
CA GLN A 48 10.40 20.69 -13.10
C GLN A 48 9.12 21.51 -13.10
N GLY A 49 9.12 22.65 -12.45
CA GLY A 49 7.94 23.50 -12.43
C GLY A 49 7.08 23.33 -11.19
N TYR A 50 7.54 22.54 -10.23
CA TYR A 50 6.77 22.29 -9.01
C TYR A 50 7.46 22.95 -7.82
N ASP A 51 6.64 23.50 -6.93
CA ASP A 51 7.16 24.14 -5.72
C ASP A 51 7.25 23.17 -4.56
N SER A 52 6.62 22.00 -4.66
CA SER A 52 6.64 21.03 -3.58
C SER A 52 6.38 19.63 -4.14
N PHE A 53 6.74 18.65 -3.34
CA PHE A 53 6.42 17.25 -3.66
C PHE A 53 4.90 17.06 -3.76
N ASN A 54 4.16 17.73 -2.86
CA ASN A 54 2.71 17.62 -2.86
C ASN A 54 2.11 18.17 -4.16
N GLU A 55 2.66 19.27 -4.66
CA GLU A 55 2.18 19.84 -5.91
C GLU A 55 2.46 18.90 -7.07
N PHE A 56 3.62 18.28 -7.07
CA PHE A 56 3.96 17.28 -8.08
C PHE A 56 2.95 16.13 -8.06
N LEU A 57 2.65 15.63 -6.86
CA LEU A 57 1.71 14.52 -6.73
C LEU A 57 0.33 14.88 -7.24
N GLY A 58 -0.11 16.10 -6.92
CA GLY A 58 -1.44 16.53 -7.36
C GLY A 58 -1.54 16.66 -8.85
N ASP A 59 -0.51 17.23 -9.47
CA ASP A 59 -0.53 17.45 -10.90
C ASP A 59 -0.35 16.16 -11.69
N GLU A 60 0.58 15.31 -11.25
CA GLU A 60 0.89 14.11 -12.01
C GLU A 60 -0.10 12.98 -11.77
N TYR A 61 -0.57 12.84 -10.56
CA TYR A 61 -1.38 11.68 -10.19
C TYR A 61 -2.73 12.02 -9.58
N GLY A 62 -2.99 13.29 -9.30
CA GLY A 62 -4.23 13.66 -8.61
C GLY A 62 -4.28 13.15 -7.18
N LYS A 63 -3.13 13.01 -6.54
CA LYS A 63 -3.04 12.44 -5.20
C LYS A 63 -2.34 13.42 -4.26
N ASP A 64 -2.34 13.07 -2.97
CA ASP A 64 -1.72 13.92 -1.97
C ASP A 64 -0.62 13.17 -1.22
N LYS A 65 -0.02 13.84 -0.23
CA LYS A 65 1.09 13.27 0.51
C LYS A 65 0.69 12.04 1.33
N SER A 66 -0.56 12.00 1.79
CA SER A 66 -1.02 10.85 2.58
C SER A 66 -1.03 9.59 1.72
N TRP A 67 -1.52 9.72 0.50
CA TRP A 67 -1.54 8.59 -0.41
C TRP A 67 -0.13 8.15 -0.75
N ALA A 68 0.76 9.11 -1.02
CA ALA A 68 2.15 8.79 -1.35
C ALA A 68 2.84 8.12 -0.17
N SER A 69 2.60 8.61 1.04
CA SER A 69 3.20 8.02 2.23
C SER A 69 2.77 6.58 2.41
N ARG A 70 1.50 6.28 2.10
CA ARG A 70 1.02 4.92 2.20
C ARG A 70 1.77 4.01 1.25
N CYS A 71 1.96 4.43 0.01
CA CYS A 71 2.71 3.64 -0.96
C CYS A 71 4.17 3.47 -0.54
N ILE A 72 4.78 4.54 -0.06
CA ILE A 72 6.18 4.48 0.38
C ILE A 72 6.30 3.53 1.56
N ASN A 73 5.36 3.58 2.50
CA ASN A 73 5.41 2.71 3.66
C ASN A 73 5.20 1.25 3.28
N LEU A 74 4.40 0.98 2.25
CA LEU A 74 4.25 -0.39 1.78
C LEU A 74 5.60 -0.94 1.32
N TYR A 75 6.36 -0.13 0.59
CA TYR A 75 7.69 -0.56 0.17
C TYR A 75 8.62 -0.72 1.37
N ASP A 76 8.63 0.28 2.25
CA ASP A 76 9.56 0.25 3.38
C ASP A 76 9.34 -0.93 4.28
N LYS A 77 8.09 -1.32 4.48
CA LYS A 77 7.77 -2.39 5.43
C LYS A 77 7.73 -3.77 4.80
N PHE A 78 7.26 -3.87 3.57
CA PHE A 78 6.98 -5.17 2.98
C PHE A 78 7.69 -5.41 1.67
N GLY A 79 8.44 -4.44 1.17
CA GLY A 79 9.09 -4.58 -0.13
C GLY A 79 10.49 -5.14 -0.03
N ILE A 80 10.95 -5.72 -1.11
CA ILE A 80 12.32 -6.22 -1.21
C ILE A 80 13.19 -5.10 -1.75
N PRO A 81 14.27 -4.74 -1.05
CA PRO A 81 15.20 -3.74 -1.56
C PRO A 81 15.82 -4.21 -2.87
N ILE A 82 15.90 -3.32 -3.83
CA ILE A 82 16.42 -3.66 -5.15
C ILE A 82 17.30 -2.54 -5.67
N GLU A 83 17.98 -2.83 -6.76
CA GLU A 83 18.80 -1.83 -7.43
C GLU A 83 17.92 -0.88 -8.21
N PRO A 84 18.32 0.38 -8.34
CA PRO A 84 17.57 1.32 -9.15
C PRO A 84 17.35 0.79 -10.56
N GLY A 85 16.18 0.96 -11.08
CA GLY A 85 15.84 0.49 -12.41
C GLY A 85 15.12 -0.84 -12.45
N GLU A 86 15.16 -1.57 -11.35
CA GLU A 86 14.42 -2.82 -11.27
C GLU A 86 13.03 -2.56 -10.73
N LEU A 87 12.16 -3.54 -10.89
CA LEU A 87 10.80 -3.43 -10.37
C LEU A 87 10.74 -4.04 -8.98
N PRO A 88 10.54 -3.23 -7.94
CA PRO A 88 10.37 -3.76 -6.59
C PRO A 88 9.13 -4.64 -6.49
N ARG A 89 9.16 -5.52 -5.52
CA ARG A 89 8.03 -6.38 -5.25
C ARG A 89 7.97 -6.68 -3.77
N LEU A 90 6.85 -7.27 -3.35
CA LEU A 90 6.66 -7.66 -1.96
C LEU A 90 7.58 -8.80 -1.61
N GLU A 91 8.00 -8.85 -0.35
CA GLU A 91 8.64 -10.03 0.19
C GLU A 91 7.66 -11.18 0.08
N GLU A 92 8.21 -12.37 -0.15
CA GLU A 92 7.38 -13.53 -0.41
C GLU A 92 6.34 -13.77 0.67
N GLN A 93 6.72 -13.58 1.92
CA GLN A 93 5.81 -13.86 3.03
C GLN A 93 4.60 -12.94 3.04
N TYR A 94 4.67 -11.81 2.38
CA TYR A 94 3.54 -10.86 2.35
C TYR A 94 2.71 -10.98 1.10
N GLU A 95 3.09 -11.82 0.15
CA GLU A 95 2.34 -11.93 -1.10
C GLU A 95 0.96 -12.53 -0.92
N VAL A 96 0.74 -13.24 0.18
CA VAL A 96 -0.54 -13.88 0.42
C VAL A 96 -1.62 -12.90 0.89
N TYR A 97 -1.22 -11.69 1.26
CA TYR A 97 -2.17 -10.69 1.77
C TYR A 97 -2.64 -9.78 0.64
N ASN A 98 -3.87 -9.27 0.76
CA ASN A 98 -4.33 -8.27 -0.19
C ASN A 98 -3.87 -6.88 0.26
N VAL A 99 -4.08 -5.89 -0.61
CA VAL A 99 -3.59 -4.54 -0.34
C VAL A 99 -4.23 -3.96 0.92
N SER A 100 -5.53 -4.20 1.12
CA SER A 100 -6.20 -3.67 2.28
C SER A 100 -5.64 -4.23 3.57
N GLN A 101 -5.32 -5.54 3.58
CA GLN A 101 -4.71 -6.14 4.76
C GLN A 101 -3.33 -5.56 5.02
N LEU A 102 -2.53 -5.39 3.97
CA LEU A 102 -1.20 -4.84 4.13
C LEU A 102 -1.26 -3.42 4.69
N ILE A 103 -2.21 -2.62 4.23
CA ILE A 103 -2.36 -1.27 4.73
C ILE A 103 -2.71 -1.28 6.22
N GLU A 104 -3.59 -2.18 6.64
CA GLU A 104 -3.93 -2.27 8.06
C GLU A 104 -2.75 -2.72 8.89
N MET A 105 -1.83 -3.47 8.30
CA MET A 105 -0.66 -3.98 9.03
C MET A 105 0.47 -2.98 9.12
N LEU A 106 0.41 -1.89 8.35
CA LEU A 106 1.51 -0.92 8.32
C LEU A 106 1.90 -0.38 9.69
N PRO A 107 0.95 0.01 10.56
CA PRO A 107 1.35 0.57 11.85
C PRO A 107 1.69 -0.48 12.92
N MET A 108 1.57 -1.75 12.60
CA MET A 108 1.81 -2.80 13.58
C MET A 108 3.28 -3.06 13.81
N SER A 109 3.60 -3.49 15.03
CA SER A 109 4.94 -3.99 15.32
C SER A 109 5.15 -5.31 14.58
N GLU A 110 6.39 -5.72 14.46
CA GLU A 110 6.68 -6.97 13.78
C GLU A 110 6.02 -8.15 14.47
N GLU A 111 6.06 -8.16 15.81
CA GLU A 111 5.43 -9.22 16.56
C GLU A 111 3.95 -9.30 16.28
N LEU A 112 3.29 -8.17 16.23
CA LEU A 112 1.85 -8.18 15.98
C LEU A 112 1.54 -8.60 14.55
N ARG A 113 2.36 -8.16 13.60
CA ARG A 113 2.16 -8.56 12.21
C ARG A 113 2.24 -10.07 12.04
N GLU A 114 3.10 -10.71 12.81
CA GLU A 114 3.25 -12.17 12.69
C GLU A 114 2.01 -12.92 13.14
N GLN A 115 1.12 -12.26 13.87
CA GLN A 115 -0.10 -12.89 14.33
C GLN A 115 -1.24 -12.75 13.32
N VAL A 116 -1.08 -11.95 12.29
CA VAL A 116 -2.10 -11.76 11.27
C VAL A 116 -2.03 -12.90 10.28
N THR A 117 -3.19 -13.44 9.91
CA THR A 117 -3.24 -14.50 8.90
C THR A 117 -4.03 -14.01 7.69
N PRO A 118 -3.79 -14.59 6.52
CA PRO A 118 -4.43 -14.10 5.29
C PRO A 118 -5.95 -14.27 5.25
N ASP A 119 -6.50 -15.15 6.09
CA ASP A 119 -7.94 -15.34 6.11
C ASP A 119 -8.66 -14.36 7.01
N MET A 120 -7.93 -13.49 7.70
CA MET A 120 -8.55 -12.51 8.59
C MET A 120 -9.20 -11.39 7.81
N LYS A 121 -10.40 -11.04 8.21
CA LYS A 121 -11.09 -9.92 7.62
C LYS A 121 -10.58 -8.62 8.21
N ILE A 122 -10.76 -7.53 7.47
CA ILE A 122 -10.22 -6.24 7.88
C ILE A 122 -10.66 -5.83 9.31
N PRO A 123 -11.94 -5.97 9.68
CA PRO A 123 -12.30 -5.61 11.06
C PRO A 123 -11.56 -6.41 12.12
N VAL A 124 -11.26 -7.68 11.84
CA VAL A 124 -10.52 -8.50 12.79
C VAL A 124 -9.09 -7.99 12.93
N ILE A 125 -8.44 -7.69 11.81
CA ILE A 125 -7.08 -7.18 11.84
C ILE A 125 -7.05 -5.84 12.58
N ARG A 126 -8.01 -4.99 12.27
CA ARG A 126 -8.07 -3.66 12.89
C ARG A 126 -8.23 -3.77 14.39
N ALA A 127 -9.00 -4.76 14.85
CA ALA A 127 -9.23 -4.94 16.27
C ALA A 127 -7.99 -5.44 17.00
N MET A 128 -7.03 -6.00 16.30
CA MET A 128 -5.79 -6.49 16.91
C MET A 128 -4.86 -5.36 17.32
N LYS A 129 -5.00 -4.19 16.68
CA LYS A 129 -4.09 -3.08 16.96
C LYS A 129 -4.40 -2.46 18.30
N PRO A 130 -3.38 -1.97 19.02
CA PRO A 130 -3.62 -1.30 20.30
C PRO A 130 -4.53 -0.10 20.05
N ARG A 131 -5.47 0.09 21.00
CA ARG A 131 -6.31 1.23 20.92
C ARG A 131 -5.46 2.46 21.07
N LYS A 132 -5.72 3.43 20.21
CA LYS A 132 -4.99 4.65 20.34
C LYS A 132 -5.37 5.27 21.60
N GLU A 133 -4.44 5.60 22.38
CA GLU A 133 -4.74 6.21 23.61
C GLU A 133 -5.24 7.49 23.35
N LYS A 134 -6.16 7.79 23.86
CA LYS A 134 -6.61 8.91 23.51
C LYS A 134 -5.90 9.74 24.12
N LYS A 135 -5.32 10.15 24.10
CA LYS A 135 -4.45 10.74 24.58
C LYS A 135 -4.93 11.49 25.28
N VAL A 136 -5.22 11.31 25.97
CA VAL A 136 -5.52 11.77 26.50
C VAL A 136 -5.42 12.62 26.84
N ALA A 137 -5.65 12.70 26.94
CA ALA A 137 -5.52 13.37 27.01
C ALA A 137 -5.30 13.98 27.22
N GLY A 138 -5.43 14.23 27.23
CA GLY A 138 -5.16 14.80 27.14
C GLY A 138 -5.16 15.17 27.02
N GLY A 139 -5.31 15.27 26.93
CA GLY A 139 -5.34 15.58 26.44
C GLY A 139 -5.52 15.89 26.02
N SER A 140 -5.66 16.00 25.99
CA SER A 140 -5.81 16.20 25.35
C SER A 140 -5.86 16.47 24.74
N SER A 141 -6.03 16.65 24.67
CA SER A 141 -6.04 16.78 24.00
C SER A 141 -6.05 17.05 23.34
N CYS A 142 -6.23 17.26 23.24
CA CYS A 142 -6.24 17.40 22.55
C CYS A 142 -6.45 17.53 21.85
N GLY A 143 -6.69 17.74 21.72
CA GLY A 143 -6.83 17.71 20.97
C GLY A 143 -7.29 17.52 20.51
N TYR A 144 -7.66 17.19 20.53
CA TYR A 144 -8.06 16.71 20.07
C TYR A 144 -8.78 16.42 20.46
N ALA A 145 -9.04 16.29 20.85
CA ALA A 145 -9.50 15.91 21.17
C ALA A 145 -9.94 15.59 21.27
N VAL A 146 -10.25 15.56 21.53
CA VAL A 146 -10.45 15.11 21.48
C VAL A 146 -10.73 15.01 21.34
#